data_63a5498cad220a4197d2741b36cc34ab
#
_entry.id   63a5498cad220a4197d2741b36cc34ab
#
_cell.length_a   1.000
_cell.length_b   1.000
_cell.length_c   1.000
_cell.angle_alpha   90.00
_cell.angle_beta   90.00
_cell.angle_gamma   90.00
#
_symmetry.space_group_name_H-M   'P 1'
#
loop_
_entity.id
_entity.type
_entity.pdbx_description
1 polymer ?
#
loop_
_entity_poly.entity_id
_entity_poly.type
_entity_poly.pdbx_seq_one_letter_code
_entity_poly.pdbx_strand_id
1 'polypeptide(L)'
;MLEKEREKFLEDKFQAFVKNYALTNREQDVLRLLLSSDESVQVIAEQLYISRAALYRYMASLNEKTETKSRIGLLQFYYSWKQP
;
A
#
# COMPACT_ATOMS: atom_id res chain seq x y z
N MET A 1 -20.55 -0.46 -14.64
CA MET A 1 -20.06 0.67 -13.84
C MET A 1 -19.24 1.60 -14.73
N LEU A 2 -19.50 2.89 -14.64
CA LEU A 2 -18.70 3.87 -15.39
C LEU A 2 -17.30 3.99 -14.81
N GLU A 3 -16.34 4.34 -15.66
CA GLU A 3 -14.93 4.43 -15.28
C GLU A 3 -14.70 5.35 -14.06
N LYS A 4 -15.33 6.52 -14.05
CA LYS A 4 -15.20 7.48 -12.95
C LYS A 4 -15.73 6.93 -11.64
N GLU A 5 -16.84 6.20 -11.68
CA GLU A 5 -17.42 5.59 -10.49
C GLU A 5 -16.51 4.50 -9.93
N ARG A 6 -15.89 3.71 -10.83
CA ARG A 6 -14.95 2.68 -10.44
C ARG A 6 -13.72 3.27 -9.79
N GLU A 7 -13.14 4.33 -10.37
CA GLU A 7 -11.97 5.00 -9.82
C GLU A 7 -12.27 5.58 -8.44
N LYS A 8 -13.42 6.21 -8.28
CA LYS A 8 -13.83 6.74 -6.99
C LYS A 8 -13.99 5.63 -5.95
N PHE A 9 -14.60 4.53 -6.32
CA PHE A 9 -14.77 3.40 -5.42
C PHE A 9 -13.42 2.85 -4.93
N LEU A 10 -12.46 2.69 -5.85
CA LEU A 10 -11.14 2.19 -5.51
C LEU A 10 -10.38 3.16 -4.60
N GLU A 11 -10.47 4.46 -4.86
CA GLU A 11 -9.83 5.47 -4.03
C GLU A 11 -10.49 5.57 -2.66
N ASP A 12 -11.80 5.46 -2.58
CA ASP A 12 -12.51 5.46 -1.30
C ASP A 12 -12.09 4.28 -0.45
N LYS A 13 -11.93 3.09 -1.05
CA LYS A 13 -11.41 1.92 -0.34
C LYS A 13 -10.01 2.18 0.19
N PHE A 14 -9.14 2.75 -0.65
CA PHE A 14 -7.76 3.03 -0.24
C PHE A 14 -7.73 3.99 0.94
N GLN A 15 -8.49 5.08 0.87
CA GLN A 15 -8.53 6.07 1.96
C GLN A 15 -9.11 5.48 3.24
N ALA A 16 -10.12 4.62 3.13
CA ALA A 16 -10.67 3.93 4.29
C ALA A 16 -9.64 3.01 4.94
N PHE A 17 -8.86 2.29 4.11
CA PHE A 17 -7.78 1.44 4.59
C PHE A 17 -6.71 2.26 5.32
N VAL A 18 -6.28 3.37 4.71
CA VAL A 18 -5.31 4.29 5.30
C VAL A 18 -5.77 4.75 6.69
N LYS A 19 -7.01 5.16 6.80
CA LYS A 19 -7.57 5.63 8.06
C LYS A 19 -7.67 4.50 9.09
N ASN A 20 -8.14 3.34 8.65
CA ASN A 20 -8.34 2.20 9.56
C ASN A 20 -7.02 1.73 10.18
N TYR A 21 -5.94 1.76 9.43
CA TYR A 21 -4.64 1.28 9.89
C TYR A 21 -3.67 2.41 10.24
N ALA A 22 -4.14 3.66 10.23
CA ALA A 22 -3.35 4.84 10.60
C ALA A 22 -2.05 4.95 9.80
N LEU A 23 -2.12 4.81 8.49
CA LEU A 23 -0.95 4.91 7.63
C LEU A 23 -0.46 6.35 7.49
N THR A 24 0.86 6.53 7.57
CA THR A 24 1.47 7.83 7.32
C THR A 24 1.44 8.16 5.82
N ASN A 25 1.74 9.42 5.46
CA ASN A 25 1.77 9.82 4.06
C ASN A 25 2.78 8.98 3.26
N ARG A 26 3.96 8.73 3.81
CA ARG A 26 4.97 7.93 3.10
C ARG A 26 4.57 6.45 3.01
N GLU A 27 3.95 5.91 4.04
CA GLU A 27 3.42 4.55 3.97
C GLU A 27 2.34 4.42 2.90
N GLN A 28 1.51 5.46 2.73
CA GLN A 28 0.54 5.49 1.63
C GLN A 28 1.22 5.45 0.27
N ASP A 29 2.27 6.27 0.08
CA ASP A 29 3.02 6.29 -1.18
C ASP A 29 3.59 4.90 -1.49
N VAL A 30 4.17 4.25 -0.48
CA VAL A 30 4.72 2.90 -0.62
C VAL A 30 3.63 1.92 -1.00
N LEU A 31 2.52 1.93 -0.27
CA LEU A 31 1.42 0.99 -0.53
C LEU A 31 0.83 1.18 -1.94
N ARG A 32 0.67 2.43 -2.39
CA ARG A 32 0.17 2.69 -3.75
C ARG A 32 1.06 2.04 -4.80
N LEU A 33 2.38 2.17 -4.67
CA LEU A 33 3.30 1.57 -5.62
C LEU A 33 3.29 0.05 -5.53
N LEU A 34 3.20 -0.51 -4.31
CA LEU A 34 3.10 -1.96 -4.15
C LEU A 34 1.83 -2.52 -4.80
N LEU A 35 0.73 -1.78 -4.76
CA LEU A 35 -0.54 -2.21 -5.35
C LEU A 35 -0.56 -2.07 -6.87
N SER A 36 0.15 -1.09 -7.40
CA SER A 36 0.10 -0.75 -8.84
C SER A 36 1.25 -1.34 -9.65
N SER A 37 2.22 -1.97 -9.01
CA SER A 37 3.43 -2.43 -9.69
C SER A 37 3.97 -3.69 -9.03
N ASP A 38 4.46 -4.62 -9.84
CA ASP A 38 5.16 -5.81 -9.37
C ASP A 38 6.68 -5.65 -9.42
N GLU A 39 7.15 -4.41 -9.58
CA GLU A 39 8.56 -4.10 -9.65
C GLU A 39 9.32 -4.49 -8.39
N SER A 40 10.63 -4.62 -8.53
CA SER A 40 11.52 -4.95 -7.42
C SER A 40 11.57 -3.82 -6.38
N VAL A 41 12.02 -4.16 -5.19
CA VAL A 41 12.25 -3.18 -4.12
C VAL A 41 13.17 -2.06 -4.60
N GLN A 42 14.23 -2.38 -5.36
CA GLN A 42 15.14 -1.37 -5.85
C GLN A 42 14.45 -0.35 -6.75
N VAL A 43 13.62 -0.81 -7.69
CA VAL A 43 12.90 0.07 -8.60
C VAL A 43 11.91 0.95 -7.84
N ILE A 44 11.16 0.38 -6.91
CA ILE A 44 10.20 1.12 -6.10
C ILE A 44 10.91 2.19 -5.27
N ALA A 45 12.04 1.85 -4.65
CA ALA A 45 12.83 2.81 -3.88
C ALA A 45 13.29 3.98 -4.76
N GLU A 46 13.77 3.68 -5.97
CA GLU A 46 14.18 4.71 -6.93
C GLU A 46 13.01 5.63 -7.29
N GLN A 47 11.84 5.08 -7.54
CA GLN A 47 10.64 5.86 -7.87
C GLN A 47 10.23 6.78 -6.73
N LEU A 48 10.49 6.39 -5.49
CA LEU A 48 10.16 7.18 -4.30
C LEU A 48 11.32 8.07 -3.85
N TYR A 49 12.47 8.01 -4.53
CA TYR A 49 13.66 8.78 -4.16
C TYR A 49 14.13 8.48 -2.74
N ILE A 50 14.09 7.20 -2.35
CA ILE A 50 14.56 6.75 -1.03
C ILE A 50 15.51 5.57 -1.19
N SER A 51 16.26 5.26 -0.12
CA SER A 51 17.13 4.09 -0.12
C SER A 51 16.30 2.81 0.03
N ARG A 52 16.90 1.68 -0.36
CA ARG A 52 16.27 0.38 -0.14
C ARG A 52 16.03 0.13 1.35
N ALA A 53 16.97 0.53 2.19
CA ALA A 53 16.82 0.37 3.64
C ALA A 53 15.60 1.14 4.17
N ALA A 54 15.40 2.36 3.67
CA ALA A 54 14.23 3.15 4.05
C ALA A 54 12.95 2.47 3.58
N LEU A 55 12.94 1.95 2.34
CA LEU A 55 11.76 1.25 1.83
C LEU A 55 11.44 0.02 2.67
N TYR A 56 12.45 -0.77 3.04
CA TYR A 56 12.23 -1.93 3.91
C TYR A 56 11.63 -1.53 5.25
N ARG A 57 12.05 -0.39 5.82
CA ARG A 57 11.46 0.09 7.07
C ARG A 57 9.99 0.46 6.90
N TYR A 58 9.63 1.11 5.77
CA TYR A 58 8.22 1.40 5.50
C TYR A 58 7.41 0.13 5.30
N MET A 59 7.96 -0.85 4.59
CA MET A 59 7.28 -2.13 4.38
C MET A 59 7.10 -2.88 5.71
N ALA A 60 8.12 -2.86 6.57
CA ALA A 60 8.03 -3.47 7.89
C ALA A 60 6.94 -2.81 8.74
N SER A 61 6.85 -1.48 8.69
CA SER A 61 5.80 -0.75 9.40
C SER A 61 4.41 -1.10 8.87
N LEU A 62 4.25 -1.18 7.55
CA LEU A 62 2.99 -1.61 6.93
C LEU A 62 2.61 -3.02 7.37
N ASN A 63 3.57 -3.94 7.36
CA ASN A 63 3.33 -5.31 7.81
C ASN A 63 2.90 -5.35 9.27
N GLU A 64 3.56 -4.56 10.12
CA GLU A 64 3.22 -4.51 11.54
C GLU A 64 1.81 -3.97 11.75
N LYS A 65 1.47 -2.86 11.11
CA LYS A 65 0.15 -2.24 11.27
C LYS A 65 -0.99 -3.12 10.77
N THR A 66 -0.75 -3.95 9.77
CA THR A 66 -1.77 -4.83 9.19
C THR A 66 -1.66 -6.27 9.69
N GLU A 67 -0.70 -6.55 10.55
CA GLU A 67 -0.43 -7.89 11.07
C GLU A 67 -0.17 -8.90 9.95
N THR A 68 0.55 -8.46 8.93
CA THR A 68 1.00 -9.30 7.82
C THR A 68 2.51 -9.47 7.90
N LYS A 69 3.09 -10.41 7.13
CA LYS A 69 4.50 -10.79 7.29
C LYS A 69 5.34 -10.66 6.02
N SER A 70 4.73 -10.26 4.91
CA SER A 70 5.43 -10.18 3.63
C SER A 70 4.74 -9.20 2.72
N ARG A 71 5.42 -8.86 1.60
CA ARG A 71 4.81 -8.04 0.55
C ARG A 71 3.57 -8.70 -0.02
N ILE A 72 3.67 -9.99 -0.33
CA ILE A 72 2.54 -10.75 -0.88
C ILE A 72 1.39 -10.80 0.14
N GLY A 73 1.72 -11.10 1.40
CA GLY A 73 0.71 -11.16 2.47
C GLY A 73 0.00 -9.83 2.65
N LEU A 74 0.73 -8.72 2.58
CA LEU A 74 0.15 -7.38 2.68
C LEU A 74 -0.82 -7.13 1.52
N LEU A 75 -0.43 -7.45 0.29
CA LEU A 75 -1.27 -7.25 -0.87
C LEU A 75 -2.52 -8.12 -0.82
N GLN A 76 -2.39 -9.39 -0.44
CA GLN A 76 -3.52 -10.28 -0.27
C GLN A 76 -4.49 -9.76 0.79
N PHE A 77 -3.95 -9.28 1.90
CA PHE A 77 -4.75 -8.70 2.97
C PHE A 77 -5.53 -7.47 2.47
N TYR A 78 -4.85 -6.57 1.75
CA TYR A 78 -5.50 -5.38 1.21
C TYR A 78 -6.63 -5.75 0.25
N TYR A 79 -6.37 -6.67 -0.69
CA TYR A 79 -7.37 -7.03 -1.69
C TYR A 79 -8.58 -7.72 -1.08
N SER A 80 -8.41 -8.47 -0.01
CA SER A 80 -9.52 -9.13 0.68
C SER A 80 -10.22 -8.24 1.70
N TRP A 81 -9.61 -7.10 2.05
CA TRP A 81 -10.15 -6.21 3.07
C TRP A 81 -11.39 -5.48 2.55
N LYS A 82 -12.41 -5.41 3.39
CA LYS A 82 -13.65 -4.71 3.08
C LYS A 82 -13.84 -3.56 4.04
N GLN A 83 -14.37 -2.44 3.53
CA GLN A 83 -14.70 -1.30 4.37
C GLN A 83 -15.71 -1.72 5.42
N PRO A 84 -15.46 -1.31 6.68
CA PRO A 84 -16.45 -1.56 7.74
C PRO A 84 -17.72 -0.79 7.52
#